data_e91a7ef01e0caac5c4925838b285a7d9
#
_entry.id   e91a7ef01e0caac5c4925838b285a7d9
#
_cell.length_a   1.000
_cell.length_b   1.000
_cell.length_c   1.000
_cell.angle_alpha   90.00
_cell.angle_beta   90.00
_cell.angle_gamma   90.00
#
_symmetry.space_group_name_H-M   'P 1'
#
loop_
_entity.id
_entity.type
_entity.pdbx_description
1 polymer ?
#
loop_
_entity_poly.entity_id
_entity_poly.type
_entity_poly.pdbx_seq_one_letter_code
_entity_poly.pdbx_strand_id
1 'polypeptide(L)'
;GVETHVIEFAPMLMDEQLDQMGGEQLRRKIESMGVKVHTSKNTKEIVQQGTEARKTMHFADGSELQVDFIVFSTGIRPRDKLATQCGLAVAQRGGIMVNDSCQTSDPDIYAIGECASWNNRVYGLVAPGYKMAQVAVDHLLGSENSFTGADLSAKLKLLGVDVGGIGDAHGRTPGARSYVYLDESKEVYKRLIVSADNKTLLGAVLVGDTSDYGNLLQLVLNAIELPENPDSLILPAHAGSGKPSIGVDKLPDSAQICSCFDVSKGDLIAAINKGCHTVAALK
;
A
#
# COMPACT_ATOMS: atom_id res chain seq x y z
N GLY A 1 -9.71 -19.78 23.42
CA GLY A 1 -8.99 -18.73 22.71
C GLY A 1 -8.91 -17.47 23.53
N VAL A 2 -8.09 -16.51 23.13
CA VAL A 2 -7.99 -15.19 23.76
C VAL A 2 -9.07 -14.30 23.15
N GLU A 3 -9.81 -13.55 23.98
CA GLU A 3 -10.71 -12.50 23.48
C GLU A 3 -9.86 -11.37 22.89
N THR A 4 -10.08 -11.07 21.61
CA THR A 4 -9.24 -10.14 20.86
C THR A 4 -10.05 -8.95 20.37
N HIS A 5 -9.53 -7.75 20.60
CA HIS A 5 -10.12 -6.49 20.16
C HIS A 5 -9.13 -5.77 19.21
N VAL A 6 -9.62 -5.24 18.12
CA VAL A 6 -8.92 -4.30 17.26
C VAL A 6 -9.50 -2.91 17.50
N ILE A 7 -8.63 -1.96 17.86
CA ILE A 7 -8.99 -0.55 18.07
C ILE A 7 -8.40 0.24 16.92
N GLU A 8 -9.26 0.86 16.13
CA GLU A 8 -8.85 1.67 14.98
C GLU A 8 -9.35 3.11 15.14
N PHE A 9 -8.46 4.07 14.97
CA PHE A 9 -8.78 5.50 15.00
C PHE A 9 -9.60 5.92 13.78
N ALA A 10 -9.27 5.38 12.61
CA ALA A 10 -9.98 5.66 11.38
C ALA A 10 -11.42 5.08 11.39
N PRO A 11 -12.32 5.59 10.53
CA PRO A 11 -13.69 5.08 10.45
C PRO A 11 -13.78 3.66 9.90
N MET A 12 -12.71 3.14 9.30
CA MET A 12 -12.65 1.79 8.73
C MET A 12 -11.26 1.19 8.87
N LEU A 13 -11.17 -0.13 8.68
CA LEU A 13 -9.89 -0.83 8.66
C LEU A 13 -9.15 -0.54 7.35
N MET A 14 -7.82 -0.36 7.45
CA MET A 14 -6.94 -0.13 6.30
C MET A 14 -7.36 1.06 5.42
N ASP A 15 -7.69 2.17 6.04
CA ASP A 15 -8.18 3.40 5.41
C ASP A 15 -7.29 3.95 4.29
N GLU A 16 -5.98 3.67 4.31
CA GLU A 16 -5.06 4.09 3.25
C GLU A 16 -5.12 3.19 2.00
N GLN A 17 -5.45 1.89 2.15
CA GLN A 17 -5.39 0.88 1.09
C GLN A 17 -6.75 0.48 0.54
N LEU A 18 -7.82 0.65 1.32
CA LEU A 18 -9.16 0.21 0.99
C LEU A 18 -10.12 1.39 0.91
N ASP A 19 -11.14 1.24 0.10
CA ASP A 19 -12.31 2.09 0.14
C ASP A 19 -13.30 1.62 1.22
N GLN A 20 -14.38 2.36 1.42
CA GLN A 20 -15.35 2.08 2.48
C GLN A 20 -15.94 0.67 2.38
N MET A 21 -16.29 0.20 1.17
CA MET A 21 -16.85 -1.14 0.98
C MET A 21 -15.81 -2.22 1.25
N GLY A 22 -14.57 -2.03 0.80
CA GLY A 22 -13.48 -2.96 1.06
C GLY A 22 -13.16 -3.06 2.55
N GLY A 23 -13.12 -1.93 3.26
CA GLY A 23 -12.91 -1.89 4.71
C GLY A 23 -14.03 -2.59 5.49
N GLU A 24 -15.27 -2.44 5.07
CA GLU A 24 -16.42 -3.12 5.69
C GLU A 24 -16.40 -4.63 5.43
N GLN A 25 -16.04 -5.08 4.22
CA GLN A 25 -15.89 -6.51 3.93
C GLN A 25 -14.77 -7.13 4.77
N LEU A 26 -13.63 -6.43 4.89
CA LEU A 26 -12.54 -6.87 5.75
C LEU A 26 -12.99 -6.96 7.22
N ARG A 27 -13.70 -5.96 7.71
CA ARG A 27 -14.24 -5.93 9.08
C ARG A 27 -15.14 -7.13 9.34
N ARG A 28 -16.15 -7.38 8.50
CA ARG A 28 -17.07 -8.53 8.64
C ARG A 28 -16.30 -9.85 8.69
N LYS A 29 -15.30 -9.99 7.85
CA LYS A 29 -14.47 -11.19 7.81
C LYS A 29 -13.68 -11.39 9.10
N ILE A 30 -13.07 -10.34 9.62
CA ILE A 30 -12.33 -10.37 10.89
C ILE A 30 -13.27 -10.66 12.07
N GLU A 31 -14.46 -10.05 12.10
CA GLU A 31 -15.47 -10.28 13.13
C GLU A 31 -16.02 -11.72 13.08
N SER A 32 -16.17 -12.32 11.89
CA SER A 32 -16.61 -13.72 11.74
C SER A 32 -15.61 -14.71 12.35
N MET A 33 -14.34 -14.32 12.53
CA MET A 33 -13.32 -15.11 13.23
C MET A 33 -13.31 -14.92 14.74
N GLY A 34 -14.26 -14.15 15.29
CA GLY A 34 -14.40 -13.90 16.72
C GLY A 34 -13.58 -12.74 17.26
N VAL A 35 -12.97 -11.92 16.39
CA VAL A 35 -12.29 -10.68 16.76
C VAL A 35 -13.30 -9.53 16.82
N LYS A 36 -13.27 -8.74 17.88
CA LYS A 36 -14.14 -7.55 18.03
C LYS A 36 -13.42 -6.34 17.42
N VAL A 37 -14.07 -5.67 16.47
CA VAL A 37 -13.50 -4.50 15.77
C VAL A 37 -14.19 -3.22 16.22
N HIS A 38 -13.41 -2.24 16.67
CA HIS A 38 -13.88 -0.94 17.13
C HIS A 38 -13.21 0.14 16.27
N THR A 39 -13.93 0.68 15.31
CA THR A 39 -13.50 1.81 14.47
C THR A 39 -13.90 3.15 15.07
N SER A 40 -13.33 4.25 14.57
CA SER A 40 -13.55 5.62 15.08
C SER A 40 -13.26 5.75 16.58
N LYS A 41 -12.33 4.97 17.12
CA LYS A 41 -11.95 4.96 18.53
C LYS A 41 -10.66 5.73 18.77
N ASN A 42 -10.78 6.88 19.39
CA ASN A 42 -9.64 7.71 19.79
C ASN A 42 -9.28 7.40 21.25
N THR A 43 -8.20 6.66 21.47
CA THR A 43 -7.68 6.37 22.81
C THR A 43 -7.07 7.63 23.43
N LYS A 44 -7.62 8.10 24.53
CA LYS A 44 -7.11 9.24 25.29
C LYS A 44 -6.07 8.84 26.31
N GLU A 45 -6.33 7.77 27.04
CA GLU A 45 -5.53 7.36 28.17
C GLU A 45 -5.56 5.84 28.34
N ILE A 46 -4.49 5.29 28.83
CA ILE A 46 -4.39 3.89 29.27
C ILE A 46 -3.91 3.90 30.71
N VAL A 47 -4.75 3.39 31.60
CA VAL A 47 -4.49 3.37 33.04
C VAL A 47 -4.29 1.94 33.50
N GLN A 48 -3.28 1.72 34.34
CA GLN A 48 -3.09 0.48 35.08
C GLN A 48 -3.33 0.79 36.56
N GLN A 49 -4.34 0.16 37.16
CA GLN A 49 -4.65 0.35 38.59
C GLN A 49 -3.88 -0.67 39.42
N GLY A 50 -3.02 -0.16 40.30
CA GLY A 50 -2.29 -0.96 41.29
C GLY A 50 -1.33 -2.00 40.65
N THR A 51 -1.23 -3.17 41.28
CA THR A 51 -0.43 -4.32 40.85
C THR A 51 -1.16 -5.26 39.90
N GLU A 52 -2.43 -4.96 39.58
CA GLU A 52 -3.21 -5.79 38.68
C GLU A 52 -2.64 -5.75 37.24
N ALA A 53 -2.65 -6.90 36.58
CA ALA A 53 -2.17 -7.01 35.19
C ALA A 53 -3.09 -6.28 34.19
N ARG A 54 -4.36 -6.04 34.58
CA ARG A 54 -5.37 -5.43 33.71
C ARG A 54 -5.15 -3.93 33.53
N LYS A 55 -5.39 -3.50 32.31
CA LYS A 55 -5.32 -2.11 31.89
C LYS A 55 -6.67 -1.66 31.39
N THR A 56 -7.05 -0.42 31.69
CA THR A 56 -8.26 0.21 31.18
C THR A 56 -7.87 1.25 30.11
N MET A 57 -8.39 1.07 28.92
CA MET A 57 -8.30 2.05 27.83
C MET A 57 -9.52 2.96 27.90
N HIS A 58 -9.30 4.27 28.01
CA HIS A 58 -10.35 5.29 27.98
C HIS A 58 -10.36 5.96 26.61
N PHE A 59 -11.54 6.03 25.99
CA PHE A 59 -11.72 6.62 24.68
C PHE A 59 -12.32 8.03 24.73
N ALA A 60 -12.16 8.78 23.65
CA ALA A 60 -12.64 10.14 23.55
C ALA A 60 -14.16 10.29 23.65
N ASP A 61 -14.90 9.24 23.28
CA ASP A 61 -16.35 9.16 23.35
C ASP A 61 -16.89 8.79 24.75
N GLY A 62 -15.98 8.66 25.75
CA GLY A 62 -16.33 8.30 27.14
C GLY A 62 -16.47 6.80 27.36
N SER A 63 -16.36 5.96 26.34
CA SER A 63 -16.37 4.51 26.53
C SER A 63 -15.01 3.99 27.05
N GLU A 64 -15.02 2.79 27.61
CA GLU A 64 -13.85 2.13 28.20
C GLU A 64 -13.74 0.70 27.72
N LEU A 65 -12.51 0.18 27.72
CA LEU A 65 -12.21 -1.23 27.45
C LEU A 65 -11.13 -1.73 28.41
N GLN A 66 -11.44 -2.80 29.14
CA GLN A 66 -10.48 -3.46 30.00
C GLN A 66 -9.79 -4.61 29.25
N VAL A 67 -8.45 -4.64 29.30
CA VAL A 67 -7.63 -5.63 28.62
C VAL A 67 -6.45 -6.06 29.49
N ASP A 68 -5.99 -7.28 29.29
CA ASP A 68 -4.81 -7.82 29.97
C ASP A 68 -3.51 -7.46 29.23
N PHE A 69 -3.59 -7.34 27.89
CA PHE A 69 -2.44 -7.09 27.04
C PHE A 69 -2.80 -6.12 25.91
N ILE A 70 -1.87 -5.22 25.56
CA ILE A 70 -2.03 -4.25 24.47
C ILE A 70 -0.83 -4.36 23.52
N VAL A 71 -1.12 -4.47 22.23
CA VAL A 71 -0.13 -4.34 21.15
C VAL A 71 -0.38 -3.02 20.42
N PHE A 72 0.64 -2.19 20.34
CA PHE A 72 0.59 -0.96 19.57
C PHE A 72 1.09 -1.19 18.14
N SER A 73 0.22 -0.94 17.17
CA SER A 73 0.51 -0.98 15.74
C SER A 73 -0.07 0.27 15.07
N THR A 74 0.35 1.45 15.57
CA THR A 74 -0.27 2.74 15.24
C THR A 74 0.49 3.51 14.14
N GLY A 75 1.14 2.77 13.24
CA GLY A 75 1.91 3.35 12.14
C GLY A 75 3.33 3.75 12.55
N ILE A 76 3.96 4.54 11.71
CA ILE A 76 5.35 4.97 11.83
C ILE A 76 5.46 6.44 12.22
N ARG A 77 6.57 6.79 12.83
CA ARG A 77 7.00 8.19 13.02
C ARG A 77 8.42 8.35 12.47
N PRO A 78 8.64 9.27 11.54
CA PRO A 78 9.96 9.55 11.01
C PRO A 78 10.96 9.88 12.11
N ARG A 79 12.18 9.38 12.00
CA ARG A 79 13.27 9.71 12.92
C ARG A 79 13.97 10.97 12.45
N ASP A 80 13.39 12.11 12.72
CA ASP A 80 13.84 13.45 12.28
C ASP A 80 14.43 14.32 13.38
N LYS A 81 14.57 13.79 14.62
CA LYS A 81 15.08 14.53 15.77
C LYS A 81 16.46 15.14 15.53
N LEU A 82 17.38 14.39 14.90
CA LEU A 82 18.71 14.89 14.59
C LEU A 82 18.64 16.07 13.62
N ALA A 83 17.82 15.95 12.57
CA ALA A 83 17.60 17.01 11.59
C ALA A 83 17.04 18.28 12.24
N THR A 84 16.06 18.13 13.13
CA THR A 84 15.51 19.28 13.90
C THR A 84 16.59 19.95 14.76
N GLN A 85 17.47 19.17 15.41
CA GLN A 85 18.56 19.70 16.23
C GLN A 85 19.64 20.43 15.41
N CYS A 86 19.83 20.02 14.14
CA CYS A 86 20.75 20.69 13.20
C CYS A 86 20.09 21.86 12.46
N GLY A 87 18.82 22.18 12.73
CA GLY A 87 18.11 23.28 12.09
C GLY A 87 17.58 23.01 10.69
N LEU A 88 17.54 21.74 10.26
CA LEU A 88 16.93 21.36 8.98
C LEU A 88 15.40 21.49 9.04
N ALA A 89 14.78 21.81 7.90
CA ALA A 89 13.34 21.88 7.77
C ALA A 89 12.70 20.49 7.94
N VAL A 90 11.67 20.40 8.78
CA VAL A 90 10.91 19.20 9.07
C VAL A 90 9.43 19.46 8.80
N ALA A 91 8.74 18.50 8.22
CA ALA A 91 7.32 18.61 7.92
C ALA A 91 6.47 18.60 9.20
N GLN A 92 5.28 19.22 9.16
CA GLN A 92 4.39 19.34 10.33
C GLN A 92 4.02 17.97 10.95
N ARG A 93 3.88 16.94 10.15
CA ARG A 93 3.57 15.56 10.59
C ARG A 93 4.82 14.71 10.83
N GLY A 94 6.02 15.34 10.82
CA GLY A 94 7.33 14.71 10.88
C GLY A 94 7.90 14.38 9.50
N GLY A 95 9.20 14.08 9.49
CA GLY A 95 10.01 13.79 8.31
C GLY A 95 10.80 14.99 7.79
N ILE A 96 12.06 14.77 7.44
CA ILE A 96 12.98 15.76 6.92
C ILE A 96 12.50 16.21 5.55
N MET A 97 12.16 17.47 5.39
CA MET A 97 11.68 18.00 4.11
C MET A 97 12.77 17.91 3.05
N VAL A 98 12.42 17.34 1.89
CA VAL A 98 13.32 17.23 0.74
C VAL A 98 12.64 17.72 -0.54
N ASN A 99 13.48 18.21 -1.47
CA ASN A 99 13.07 18.55 -2.82
C ASN A 99 13.07 17.30 -3.74
N ASP A 100 12.82 17.51 -5.03
CA ASP A 100 12.76 16.44 -6.04
C ASP A 100 14.11 15.73 -6.27
N SER A 101 15.22 16.31 -5.82
CA SER A 101 16.55 15.69 -5.84
C SER A 101 16.92 15.02 -4.51
N CYS A 102 15.97 14.89 -3.58
CA CYS A 102 16.18 14.40 -2.22
C CYS A 102 17.13 15.26 -1.36
N GLN A 103 17.42 16.53 -1.75
CA GLN A 103 18.16 17.49 -0.92
C GLN A 103 17.25 18.07 0.15
N THR A 104 17.82 18.32 1.32
CA THR A 104 17.16 19.00 2.44
C THR A 104 17.16 20.52 2.27
N SER A 105 16.80 21.26 3.32
CA SER A 105 16.96 22.73 3.35
C SER A 105 18.43 23.18 3.35
N ASP A 106 19.37 22.29 3.62
CA ASP A 106 20.79 22.48 3.45
C ASP A 106 21.23 21.77 2.17
N PRO A 107 21.83 22.47 1.17
CA PRO A 107 22.20 21.90 -0.12
C PRO A 107 23.27 20.81 -0.04
N ASP A 108 24.03 20.73 1.03
CA ASP A 108 25.07 19.72 1.23
C ASP A 108 24.54 18.46 1.94
N ILE A 109 23.24 18.44 2.31
CA ILE A 109 22.63 17.35 3.06
C ILE A 109 21.47 16.75 2.28
N TYR A 110 21.45 15.42 2.15
CA TYR A 110 20.38 14.65 1.55
C TYR A 110 19.66 13.81 2.62
N ALA A 111 18.36 13.61 2.44
CA ALA A 111 17.58 12.65 3.26
C ALA A 111 16.77 11.74 2.36
N ILE A 112 16.81 10.43 2.66
CA ILE A 112 16.14 9.39 1.88
C ILE A 112 15.41 8.40 2.79
N GLY A 113 14.43 7.70 2.25
CA GLY A 113 13.68 6.65 2.95
C GLY A 113 12.69 7.21 3.97
N GLU A 114 12.41 6.44 5.01
CA GLU A 114 11.31 6.70 5.96
C GLU A 114 11.48 7.97 6.81
N CYS A 115 12.72 8.46 6.97
CA CYS A 115 12.96 9.72 7.70
C CYS A 115 12.71 10.96 6.85
N ALA A 116 12.57 10.84 5.53
CA ALA A 116 12.36 11.94 4.61
C ALA A 116 10.87 12.21 4.34
N SER A 117 10.54 13.47 4.12
CA SER A 117 9.22 13.94 3.70
C SER A 117 9.33 14.65 2.36
N TRP A 118 8.89 14.01 1.30
CA TRP A 118 8.79 14.59 -0.03
C TRP A 118 7.34 14.99 -0.30
N ASN A 119 7.12 16.23 -0.71
CA ASN A 119 5.80 16.79 -0.98
C ASN A 119 4.78 16.51 0.16
N ASN A 120 5.22 16.72 1.42
CA ASN A 120 4.48 16.44 2.66
C ASN A 120 4.07 14.96 2.84
N ARG A 121 4.71 14.03 2.16
CA ARG A 121 4.46 12.60 2.26
C ARG A 121 5.68 11.84 2.76
N VAL A 122 5.49 11.00 3.76
CA VAL A 122 6.48 10.04 4.25
C VAL A 122 6.15 8.66 3.67
N TYR A 123 7.16 7.96 3.18
CA TYR A 123 7.01 6.63 2.60
C TYR A 123 7.49 5.58 3.61
N GLY A 124 6.56 4.80 4.15
CA GLY A 124 6.84 3.75 5.14
C GLY A 124 7.23 2.39 4.51
N LEU A 125 7.73 2.39 3.28
CA LEU A 125 8.12 1.20 2.53
C LEU A 125 9.58 1.30 2.08
N VAL A 126 10.22 0.16 1.85
CA VAL A 126 11.64 0.10 1.46
C VAL A 126 11.86 0.57 0.02
N ALA A 127 11.01 0.15 -0.92
CA ALA A 127 11.18 0.44 -2.35
C ALA A 127 11.22 1.95 -2.68
N PRO A 128 10.38 2.83 -2.10
CA PRO A 128 10.53 4.27 -2.25
C PRO A 128 11.90 4.79 -1.83
N GLY A 129 12.45 4.25 -0.72
CA GLY A 129 13.78 4.62 -0.23
C GLY A 129 14.89 4.31 -1.22
N TYR A 130 14.83 3.19 -1.93
CA TYR A 130 15.79 2.86 -3.00
C TYR A 130 15.69 3.83 -4.17
N LYS A 131 14.48 4.21 -4.59
CA LYS A 131 14.30 5.23 -5.65
C LYS A 131 14.87 6.59 -5.22
N MET A 132 14.63 7.00 -3.98
CA MET A 132 15.20 8.22 -3.44
C MET A 132 16.72 8.17 -3.40
N ALA A 133 17.32 7.02 -3.01
CA ALA A 133 18.76 6.82 -3.02
C ALA A 133 19.35 6.97 -4.43
N GLN A 134 18.71 6.36 -5.43
CA GLN A 134 19.15 6.47 -6.83
C GLN A 134 19.11 7.92 -7.30
N VAL A 135 18.01 8.66 -7.03
CA VAL A 135 17.87 10.07 -7.40
C VAL A 135 18.93 10.92 -6.72
N ALA A 136 19.22 10.70 -5.43
CA ALA A 136 20.25 11.42 -4.71
C ALA A 136 21.66 11.19 -5.32
N VAL A 137 21.98 9.94 -5.67
CA VAL A 137 23.23 9.58 -6.35
C VAL A 137 23.31 10.24 -7.73
N ASP A 138 22.25 10.15 -8.52
CA ASP A 138 22.18 10.73 -9.86
C ASP A 138 22.41 12.26 -9.79
N HIS A 139 21.79 12.93 -8.84
CA HIS A 139 21.97 14.37 -8.62
C HIS A 139 23.44 14.70 -8.25
N LEU A 140 24.06 13.91 -7.35
CA LEU A 140 25.47 14.08 -6.98
C LEU A 140 26.43 13.89 -8.16
N LEU A 141 26.04 13.07 -9.14
CA LEU A 141 26.80 12.83 -10.38
C LEU A 141 26.47 13.82 -11.50
N GLY A 142 25.62 14.82 -11.23
CA GLY A 142 25.24 15.85 -12.20
C GLY A 142 24.15 15.45 -13.18
N SER A 143 23.39 14.40 -12.89
CA SER A 143 22.21 14.01 -13.67
C SER A 143 20.98 14.83 -13.26
N GLU A 144 20.04 15.03 -14.19
CA GLU A 144 18.77 15.77 -13.95
C GLU A 144 17.61 14.84 -13.48
N ASN A 145 17.90 13.61 -13.05
CA ASN A 145 16.85 12.72 -12.52
C ASN A 145 16.17 13.33 -11.29
N SER A 146 14.84 13.14 -11.20
CA SER A 146 14.02 13.67 -10.13
C SER A 146 13.15 12.59 -9.51
N PHE A 147 12.94 12.67 -8.19
CA PHE A 147 11.98 11.85 -7.49
C PHE A 147 10.56 12.37 -7.76
N THR A 148 9.75 11.57 -8.41
CA THR A 148 8.37 11.89 -8.78
C THR A 148 7.34 11.13 -7.94
N GLY A 149 7.81 10.56 -6.81
CA GLY A 149 7.03 9.69 -5.96
C GLY A 149 7.28 8.21 -6.21
N ALA A 150 6.58 7.39 -5.45
CA ALA A 150 6.68 5.94 -5.56
C ALA A 150 5.28 5.30 -5.44
N ASP A 151 5.13 4.16 -6.05
CA ASP A 151 3.94 3.32 -5.89
C ASP A 151 3.85 2.82 -4.44
N LEU A 152 2.64 2.89 -3.88
CA LEU A 152 2.30 2.40 -2.54
C LEU A 152 1.32 1.23 -2.57
N SER A 153 1.16 0.63 -3.74
CA SER A 153 0.35 -0.58 -3.87
C SER A 153 0.84 -1.67 -2.93
N ALA A 154 -0.08 -2.30 -2.25
CA ALA A 154 0.22 -3.31 -1.25
C ALA A 154 -0.71 -4.51 -1.38
N LYS A 155 -0.13 -5.70 -1.26
CA LYS A 155 -0.86 -6.96 -1.12
C LYS A 155 -0.54 -7.57 0.23
N LEU A 156 -1.54 -7.75 1.05
CA LEU A 156 -1.41 -8.23 2.41
C LEU A 156 -2.29 -9.45 2.63
N LYS A 157 -1.85 -10.32 3.52
CA LYS A 157 -2.65 -11.42 4.05
C LYS A 157 -2.89 -11.19 5.53
N LEU A 158 -4.12 -10.81 5.87
CA LEU A 158 -4.51 -10.48 7.24
C LEU A 158 -5.42 -11.57 7.80
N LEU A 159 -4.95 -12.29 8.83
CA LEU A 159 -5.73 -13.35 9.48
C LEU A 159 -6.36 -14.35 8.49
N GLY A 160 -5.68 -14.65 7.38
CA GLY A 160 -6.21 -15.53 6.34
C GLY A 160 -7.09 -14.84 5.30
N VAL A 161 -7.31 -13.53 5.41
CA VAL A 161 -7.99 -12.72 4.38
C VAL A 161 -6.96 -12.07 3.49
N ASP A 162 -7.08 -12.30 2.20
CA ASP A 162 -6.25 -11.63 1.20
C ASP A 162 -6.80 -10.23 0.91
N VAL A 163 -5.92 -9.22 0.97
CA VAL A 163 -6.26 -7.81 0.72
C VAL A 163 -5.29 -7.21 -0.27
N GLY A 164 -5.76 -6.44 -1.23
CA GLY A 164 -4.93 -5.70 -2.18
C GLY A 164 -5.47 -4.29 -2.42
N GLY A 165 -4.59 -3.29 -2.30
CA GLY A 165 -4.82 -1.93 -2.74
C GLY A 165 -3.80 -1.56 -3.80
N ILE A 166 -4.22 -0.97 -4.90
CA ILE A 166 -3.37 -0.60 -6.04
C ILE A 166 -3.68 0.84 -6.44
N GLY A 167 -2.65 1.66 -6.60
CA GLY A 167 -2.74 3.01 -7.14
C GLY A 167 -3.78 3.88 -6.42
N ASP A 168 -4.67 4.54 -7.17
CA ASP A 168 -5.77 5.36 -6.64
C ASP A 168 -6.93 4.49 -6.15
N ALA A 169 -6.74 3.76 -5.06
CA ALA A 169 -7.75 2.86 -4.47
C ALA A 169 -9.06 3.58 -4.06
N HIS A 170 -8.99 4.88 -3.80
CA HIS A 170 -10.14 5.69 -3.39
C HIS A 170 -10.91 6.33 -4.56
N GLY A 171 -10.34 6.38 -5.76
CA GLY A 171 -10.94 7.04 -6.90
C GLY A 171 -10.95 8.56 -6.75
N ARG A 172 -9.89 9.14 -6.21
CA ARG A 172 -9.74 10.60 -6.00
C ARG A 172 -9.38 11.36 -7.28
N THR A 173 -8.96 10.64 -8.29
CA THR A 173 -8.64 11.22 -9.60
C THR A 173 -9.91 11.84 -10.24
N PRO A 174 -9.90 13.12 -10.63
CA PRO A 174 -11.08 13.77 -11.23
C PRO A 174 -11.58 13.02 -12.46
N GLY A 175 -12.89 12.76 -12.51
CA GLY A 175 -13.54 12.05 -13.62
C GLY A 175 -13.36 10.54 -13.61
N ALA A 176 -12.67 9.97 -12.60
CA ALA A 176 -12.53 8.52 -12.47
C ALA A 176 -13.90 7.82 -12.38
N ARG A 177 -13.98 6.63 -12.96
CA ARG A 177 -15.15 5.75 -12.93
C ARG A 177 -14.78 4.45 -12.22
N SER A 178 -15.79 3.69 -11.77
CA SER A 178 -15.55 2.43 -11.07
C SER A 178 -16.38 1.30 -11.63
N TYR A 179 -15.77 0.11 -11.67
CA TYR A 179 -16.44 -1.18 -11.83
C TYR A 179 -16.35 -1.93 -10.51
N VAL A 180 -17.46 -2.48 -10.05
CA VAL A 180 -17.53 -3.17 -8.76
C VAL A 180 -18.06 -4.58 -8.94
N TYR A 181 -17.39 -5.54 -8.35
CA TYR A 181 -17.84 -6.90 -8.18
C TYR A 181 -17.93 -7.23 -6.70
N LEU A 182 -19.11 -7.67 -6.25
CA LEU A 182 -19.36 -8.10 -4.88
C LEU A 182 -20.02 -9.46 -4.90
N ASP A 183 -19.43 -10.43 -4.22
CA ASP A 183 -20.01 -11.75 -3.97
C ASP A 183 -20.04 -11.99 -2.46
N GLU A 184 -21.20 -11.73 -1.85
CA GLU A 184 -21.38 -11.89 -0.40
C GLU A 184 -21.25 -13.33 0.05
N SER A 185 -21.61 -14.29 -0.79
CA SER A 185 -21.54 -15.72 -0.46
C SER A 185 -20.11 -16.23 -0.36
N LYS A 186 -19.21 -15.64 -1.14
CA LYS A 186 -17.77 -15.95 -1.14
C LYS A 186 -16.95 -14.93 -0.36
N GLU A 187 -17.61 -13.90 0.19
CA GLU A 187 -16.97 -12.78 0.90
C GLU A 187 -15.87 -12.12 0.05
N VAL A 188 -16.15 -11.91 -1.25
CA VAL A 188 -15.24 -11.29 -2.22
C VAL A 188 -15.75 -9.91 -2.62
N TYR A 189 -14.88 -8.92 -2.52
CA TYR A 189 -15.08 -7.58 -3.05
C TYR A 189 -13.92 -7.20 -3.97
N LYS A 190 -14.24 -6.71 -5.16
CA LYS A 190 -13.27 -6.18 -6.12
C LYS A 190 -13.80 -4.90 -6.73
N ARG A 191 -12.93 -3.90 -6.82
CA ARG A 191 -13.23 -2.63 -7.47
C ARG A 191 -12.08 -2.24 -8.38
N LEU A 192 -12.40 -1.85 -9.61
CA LEU A 192 -11.47 -1.16 -10.50
C LEU A 192 -11.82 0.31 -10.51
N ILE A 193 -10.81 1.16 -10.50
CA ILE A 193 -10.92 2.60 -10.73
C ILE A 193 -10.23 2.90 -12.05
N VAL A 194 -10.99 3.44 -13.00
CA VAL A 194 -10.53 3.68 -14.38
C VAL A 194 -10.64 5.15 -14.74
N SER A 195 -9.89 5.59 -15.73
CA SER A 195 -9.95 6.94 -16.30
C SER A 195 -11.33 7.24 -16.91
N ALA A 196 -11.63 8.52 -17.11
CA ALA A 196 -12.91 8.98 -17.66
C ALA A 196 -13.25 8.38 -19.04
N ASP A 197 -12.23 8.06 -19.84
CA ASP A 197 -12.34 7.43 -21.17
C ASP A 197 -12.30 5.89 -21.12
N ASN A 198 -12.23 5.29 -19.92
CA ASN A 198 -12.11 3.85 -19.67
C ASN A 198 -10.86 3.18 -20.25
N LYS A 199 -9.82 3.95 -20.62
CA LYS A 199 -8.64 3.39 -21.26
C LYS A 199 -7.50 3.03 -20.31
N THR A 200 -7.47 3.65 -19.14
CA THR A 200 -6.37 3.48 -18.18
C THR A 200 -6.89 3.01 -16.83
N LEU A 201 -6.24 2.02 -16.25
CA LEU A 201 -6.48 1.62 -14.86
C LEU A 201 -5.73 2.58 -13.94
N LEU A 202 -6.46 3.29 -13.07
CA LEU A 202 -5.92 4.24 -12.10
C LEU A 202 -5.66 3.57 -10.75
N GLY A 203 -6.47 2.58 -10.41
CA GLY A 203 -6.34 1.87 -9.15
C GLY A 203 -7.27 0.67 -9.06
N ALA A 204 -7.09 -0.13 -8.00
CA ALA A 204 -7.96 -1.25 -7.69
C ALA A 204 -8.01 -1.54 -6.18
N VAL A 205 -9.12 -2.10 -5.73
CA VAL A 205 -9.31 -2.65 -4.39
C VAL A 205 -9.74 -4.09 -4.51
N LEU A 206 -9.09 -4.99 -3.76
CA LEU A 206 -9.38 -6.42 -3.73
C LEU A 206 -9.47 -6.89 -2.29
N VAL A 207 -10.54 -7.57 -1.91
CA VAL A 207 -10.72 -8.20 -0.60
C VAL A 207 -11.28 -9.61 -0.79
N GLY A 208 -10.69 -10.58 -0.11
CA GLY A 208 -11.09 -12.00 -0.16
C GLY A 208 -10.42 -12.78 -1.30
N ASP A 209 -10.40 -12.26 -2.50
CA ASP A 209 -9.70 -12.85 -3.64
C ASP A 209 -8.78 -11.81 -4.31
N THR A 210 -7.49 -12.00 -4.15
CA THR A 210 -6.44 -11.15 -4.74
C THR A 210 -5.68 -11.83 -5.88
N SER A 211 -6.26 -12.85 -6.50
CA SER A 211 -5.61 -13.58 -7.61
C SER A 211 -5.26 -12.68 -8.79
N ASP A 212 -6.04 -11.63 -9.03
CA ASP A 212 -5.86 -10.68 -10.11
C ASP A 212 -4.86 -9.56 -9.80
N TYR A 213 -4.37 -9.46 -8.54
CA TYR A 213 -3.53 -8.36 -8.07
C TYR A 213 -2.31 -8.09 -8.96
N GLY A 214 -1.54 -9.14 -9.29
CA GLY A 214 -0.32 -8.98 -10.10
C GLY A 214 -0.61 -8.44 -11.50
N ASN A 215 -1.67 -8.90 -12.14
CA ASN A 215 -2.10 -8.43 -13.45
C ASN A 215 -2.55 -6.95 -13.40
N LEU A 216 -3.38 -6.60 -12.42
CA LEU A 216 -3.88 -5.23 -12.24
C LEU A 216 -2.76 -4.26 -11.88
N LEU A 217 -1.80 -4.68 -11.05
CA LEU A 217 -0.63 -3.89 -10.73
C LEU A 217 0.20 -3.54 -11.98
N GLN A 218 0.43 -4.52 -12.85
CA GLN A 218 1.16 -4.27 -14.10
C GLN A 218 0.43 -3.32 -15.05
N LEU A 219 -0.91 -3.37 -15.08
CA LEU A 219 -1.72 -2.40 -15.84
C LEU A 219 -1.49 -0.97 -15.33
N VAL A 220 -1.50 -0.77 -14.03
CA VAL A 220 -1.30 0.56 -13.42
C VAL A 220 0.14 1.05 -13.62
N LEU A 221 1.13 0.23 -13.26
CA LEU A 221 2.55 0.64 -13.28
C LEU A 221 3.06 0.97 -14.69
N ASN A 222 2.55 0.26 -15.70
CA ASN A 222 3.02 0.42 -17.08
C ASN A 222 2.04 1.19 -17.96
N ALA A 223 0.96 1.76 -17.38
CA ALA A 223 -0.08 2.50 -18.10
C ALA A 223 -0.60 1.75 -19.35
N ILE A 224 -0.80 0.43 -19.23
CA ILE A 224 -1.23 -0.42 -20.34
C ILE A 224 -2.71 -0.17 -20.60
N GLU A 225 -3.08 0.00 -21.85
CA GLU A 225 -4.46 0.24 -22.25
C GLU A 225 -5.37 -0.93 -21.85
N LEU A 226 -6.51 -0.58 -21.25
CA LEU A 226 -7.51 -1.53 -20.79
C LEU A 226 -8.21 -2.22 -21.98
N PRO A 227 -8.71 -3.45 -21.79
CA PRO A 227 -9.59 -4.08 -22.76
C PRO A 227 -10.90 -3.29 -22.89
N GLU A 228 -11.61 -3.51 -23.99
CA GLU A 228 -12.91 -2.85 -24.28
C GLU A 228 -13.92 -3.00 -23.13
N ASN A 229 -13.87 -4.16 -22.43
CA ASN A 229 -14.71 -4.45 -21.27
C ASN A 229 -13.80 -4.63 -20.02
N PRO A 230 -13.47 -3.53 -19.30
CA PRO A 230 -12.56 -3.56 -18.15
C PRO A 230 -13.06 -4.44 -16.98
N ASP A 231 -14.38 -4.54 -16.78
CA ASP A 231 -15.00 -5.41 -15.77
C ASP A 231 -14.60 -6.87 -15.88
N SER A 232 -14.30 -7.34 -17.11
CA SER A 232 -13.82 -8.71 -17.35
C SER A 232 -12.56 -9.08 -16.57
N LEU A 233 -11.76 -8.07 -16.12
CA LEU A 233 -10.54 -8.26 -15.33
C LEU A 233 -10.82 -8.73 -13.90
N ILE A 234 -12.00 -8.41 -13.35
CA ILE A 234 -12.37 -8.76 -11.97
C ILE A 234 -13.52 -9.76 -11.86
N LEU A 235 -14.27 -9.97 -12.94
CA LEU A 235 -15.35 -10.96 -12.97
C LEU A 235 -14.79 -12.37 -12.86
N PRO A 236 -15.54 -13.31 -12.26
CA PRO A 236 -15.20 -14.73 -12.27
C PRO A 236 -15.07 -15.26 -13.71
N ALA A 237 -14.07 -16.11 -13.95
CA ALA A 237 -13.98 -16.80 -15.24
C ALA A 237 -15.20 -17.71 -15.44
N HIS A 238 -15.89 -17.57 -16.57
CA HIS A 238 -16.92 -18.51 -16.96
C HIS A 238 -16.30 -19.82 -17.45
N ALA A 239 -16.97 -20.92 -17.25
CA ALA A 239 -16.49 -22.23 -17.72
C ALA A 239 -16.24 -22.17 -19.25
N GLY A 240 -14.97 -22.35 -19.64
CA GLY A 240 -14.54 -22.34 -21.04
C GLY A 240 -13.93 -21.02 -21.55
N SER A 241 -14.01 -19.93 -20.80
CA SER A 241 -13.30 -18.67 -21.11
C SER A 241 -12.24 -18.40 -20.04
N GLY A 242 -10.97 -18.36 -20.42
CA GLY A 242 -9.91 -17.87 -19.51
C GLY A 242 -10.18 -16.43 -19.14
N LYS A 243 -9.77 -16.00 -17.91
CA LYS A 243 -9.75 -14.57 -17.57
C LYS A 243 -8.83 -13.84 -18.54
N PRO A 244 -9.21 -12.63 -18.97
CA PRO A 244 -8.28 -11.78 -19.72
C PRO A 244 -7.04 -11.56 -18.86
N SER A 245 -5.92 -12.08 -19.31
CA SER A 245 -4.61 -11.80 -18.72
C SER A 245 -3.84 -10.96 -19.73
N ILE A 246 -3.13 -9.96 -19.24
CA ILE A 246 -2.12 -9.33 -20.08
C ILE A 246 -1.08 -10.41 -20.31
N GLY A 247 -0.93 -10.84 -21.56
CA GLY A 247 0.18 -11.72 -21.89
C GLY A 247 1.50 -11.08 -21.51
N VAL A 248 2.46 -11.85 -21.02
CA VAL A 248 3.80 -11.39 -20.69
C VAL A 248 4.42 -10.61 -21.86
N ASP A 249 4.02 -10.94 -23.08
CA ASP A 249 4.47 -10.30 -24.33
C ASP A 249 4.09 -8.82 -24.40
N LYS A 250 2.98 -8.41 -23.79
CA LYS A 250 2.53 -7.01 -23.79
C LYS A 250 3.19 -6.14 -22.73
N LEU A 251 3.90 -6.74 -21.77
CA LEU A 251 4.67 -5.98 -20.80
C LEU A 251 5.92 -5.38 -21.48
N PRO A 252 6.25 -4.10 -21.26
CA PRO A 252 7.51 -3.54 -21.72
C PRO A 252 8.69 -4.20 -20.99
N ASP A 253 9.89 -4.20 -21.59
CA ASP A 253 11.06 -4.79 -20.96
C ASP A 253 11.47 -4.07 -19.67
N SER A 254 11.10 -2.80 -19.53
CA SER A 254 11.24 -2.01 -18.30
C SER A 254 10.24 -2.36 -17.20
N ALA A 255 9.23 -3.22 -17.48
CA ALA A 255 8.23 -3.58 -16.47
C ALA A 255 8.89 -4.22 -15.25
N GLN A 256 8.67 -3.63 -14.06
CA GLN A 256 9.23 -4.12 -12.82
C GLN A 256 8.51 -5.41 -12.40
N ILE A 257 9.25 -6.50 -12.31
CA ILE A 257 8.73 -7.81 -11.88
C ILE A 257 8.98 -8.05 -10.40
N CYS A 258 10.08 -7.54 -9.88
CA CYS A 258 10.40 -7.62 -8.45
C CYS A 258 10.83 -6.24 -7.94
N SER A 259 10.02 -5.65 -7.04
CA SER A 259 10.32 -4.35 -6.43
C SER A 259 11.38 -4.42 -5.33
N CYS A 260 11.59 -5.60 -4.71
CA CYS A 260 12.58 -5.76 -3.64
C CYS A 260 14.03 -5.65 -4.15
N PHE A 261 14.27 -6.11 -5.37
CA PHE A 261 15.59 -6.13 -6.00
C PHE A 261 15.63 -5.33 -7.30
N ASP A 262 14.58 -4.56 -7.59
CA ASP A 262 14.44 -3.74 -8.79
C ASP A 262 14.68 -4.50 -10.11
N VAL A 263 14.15 -5.73 -10.18
CA VAL A 263 14.32 -6.62 -11.34
C VAL A 263 13.23 -6.34 -12.35
N SER A 264 13.63 -5.99 -13.57
CA SER A 264 12.74 -5.79 -14.71
C SER A 264 12.48 -7.08 -15.50
N LYS A 265 11.49 -7.06 -16.39
CA LYS A 265 11.27 -8.13 -17.38
C LYS A 265 12.52 -8.32 -18.27
N GLY A 266 13.16 -7.23 -18.70
CA GLY A 266 14.37 -7.27 -19.50
C GLY A 266 15.52 -7.98 -18.80
N ASP A 267 15.70 -7.75 -17.48
CA ASP A 267 16.72 -8.44 -16.69
C ASP A 267 16.49 -9.95 -16.65
N LEU A 268 15.23 -10.37 -16.45
CA LEU A 268 14.86 -11.79 -16.48
C LEU A 268 15.12 -12.41 -17.85
N ILE A 269 14.75 -11.73 -18.93
CA ILE A 269 15.02 -12.19 -20.30
C ILE A 269 16.52 -12.32 -20.53
N ALA A 270 17.31 -11.34 -20.11
CA ALA A 270 18.75 -11.37 -20.21
C ALA A 270 19.38 -12.54 -19.43
N ALA A 271 18.88 -12.82 -18.23
CA ALA A 271 19.31 -13.95 -17.41
C ALA A 271 18.95 -15.30 -18.06
N ILE A 272 17.72 -15.43 -18.58
CA ILE A 272 17.27 -16.63 -19.29
C ILE A 272 18.16 -16.89 -20.53
N ASN A 273 18.47 -15.86 -21.30
CA ASN A 273 19.35 -15.96 -22.47
C ASN A 273 20.78 -16.34 -22.11
N LYS A 274 21.23 -16.07 -20.87
CA LYS A 274 22.52 -16.51 -20.32
C LYS A 274 22.50 -17.92 -19.73
N GLY A 275 21.37 -18.63 -19.78
CA GLY A 275 21.24 -20.02 -19.34
C GLY A 275 20.55 -20.25 -18.00
N CYS A 276 19.91 -19.23 -17.42
CA CYS A 276 19.08 -19.39 -16.19
C CYS A 276 17.70 -19.92 -16.56
N HIS A 277 17.52 -21.25 -16.66
CA HIS A 277 16.27 -21.85 -17.12
C HIS A 277 15.34 -22.33 -16.02
N THR A 278 15.63 -22.03 -14.75
CA THR A 278 14.77 -22.39 -13.62
C THR A 278 14.53 -21.20 -12.71
N VAL A 279 13.40 -21.19 -12.00
CA VAL A 279 13.09 -20.15 -10.99
C VAL A 279 14.17 -20.08 -9.90
N ALA A 280 14.77 -21.21 -9.54
CA ALA A 280 15.86 -21.26 -8.55
C ALA A 280 17.14 -20.58 -9.07
N ALA A 281 17.41 -20.65 -10.38
CA ALA A 281 18.58 -20.01 -10.99
C ALA A 281 18.38 -18.49 -11.21
N LEU A 282 17.13 -18.02 -11.15
CA LEU A 282 16.78 -16.59 -11.26
C LEU A 282 16.71 -15.89 -9.91
N LYS A 283 16.82 -16.62 -8.80
CA LYS A 283 16.88 -16.11 -7.43
C LYS A 283 18.31 -15.89 -6.98
#